data_82903f8449f55839e2bff1aa2e7816c0
#
_entry.id   82903f8449f55839e2bff1aa2e7816c0
#
_cell.length_a   1.000
_cell.length_b   1.000
_cell.length_c   1.000
_cell.angle_alpha   90.00
_cell.angle_beta   90.00
_cell.angle_gamma   90.00
#
_symmetry.space_group_name_H-M   'P 1'
#
loop_
_entity.id
_entity.type
_entity.pdbx_description
1 polymer ?
#
loop_
_entity_poly.entity_id
_entity_poly.type
_entity_poly.pdbx_seq_one_letter_code
_entity_poly.pdbx_strand_id
1 'polypeptide(L)'
;MMNDGALQVLPDLANPDACLAWLANLNPTNVLEVHAQLSDLLNSLLANPPMPARHLEILEASRHSIEFVQTELAQRYAARPLPPISAEDETLRHVLGLWTLMLQSYSLIAQRSALDPQFIDRRPLLAQRRIHYHGNLIVEYYRARREVPAGAWAELHRLYSASEDWNVAAVRVAEPLNETWRAQSCVEAYISLLLVDAANPYGRTPREFTWILRWAQRFAPHCGLHKDVDTQAKSSYAIDLAQDAGLRPIGIVTSSASLRRVDSERLAAHIHAIVAQFKRGTTPAALGLGDDCVQPACARLLVSLYRPWGLASAGRRFPRRPTEGTVQIATDLPSISYFVSGKPFEQPTDARSGTFRDTFSVYTIGEQVEAAEPSESELYARAAQLGMVLEHWKIQDQSVSGFRIARETSGSRVDHRQLVALRPSDGEAFLLAEISWLMYRRDGRLFAGLSLMPGVPQLVAARLQNPKAGSGLRENYQQAFMLPAVPALKAESTLVLPAGWYQADRVLEVRGEKAFQARLIKLVSRGTNFDRVSFERIEE
;
A
#
# COMPACT_ATOMS: atom_id res chain seq x y z
N MET A 1 -16.97 13.85 -38.71
CA MET A 1 -17.42 12.46 -38.97
C MET A 1 -17.39 11.76 -37.63
N MET A 2 -18.54 11.69 -36.95
CA MET A 2 -18.74 10.93 -35.73
C MET A 2 -18.71 9.45 -36.14
N ASN A 3 -17.77 8.73 -35.59
CA ASN A 3 -17.71 7.27 -35.74
C ASN A 3 -18.81 6.70 -34.83
N ASP A 4 -19.92 6.30 -35.40
CA ASP A 4 -20.95 5.48 -34.74
C ASP A 4 -20.26 4.20 -34.29
N GLY A 5 -19.85 4.14 -33.05
CA GLY A 5 -19.49 2.91 -32.36
C GLY A 5 -20.76 2.07 -32.25
N ALA A 6 -21.00 1.22 -33.24
CA ALA A 6 -22.05 0.24 -33.17
C ALA A 6 -21.84 -0.54 -31.88
N LEU A 7 -22.78 -0.41 -30.94
CA LEU A 7 -22.91 -1.28 -29.78
C LEU A 7 -22.82 -2.72 -30.29
N GLN A 8 -21.71 -3.41 -30.02
CA GLN A 8 -21.58 -4.82 -30.40
C GLN A 8 -22.68 -5.57 -29.65
N VAL A 9 -23.68 -6.04 -30.38
CA VAL A 9 -24.78 -6.84 -29.85
C VAL A 9 -24.16 -8.09 -29.21
N LEU A 10 -24.59 -8.43 -27.98
CA LEU A 10 -24.15 -9.64 -27.31
C LEU A 10 -24.40 -10.87 -28.20
N PRO A 11 -23.47 -11.83 -28.22
CA PRO A 11 -23.61 -13.03 -29.02
C PRO A 11 -24.76 -13.88 -28.51
N ASP A 12 -25.32 -14.73 -29.40
CA ASP A 12 -26.26 -15.74 -28.98
C ASP A 12 -25.60 -16.74 -28.01
N LEU A 13 -26.01 -16.70 -26.76
CA LEU A 13 -25.45 -17.53 -25.68
C LEU A 13 -25.76 -19.04 -25.88
N ALA A 14 -26.71 -19.37 -26.73
CA ALA A 14 -26.98 -20.76 -27.13
C ALA A 14 -25.90 -21.31 -28.08
N ASN A 15 -25.13 -20.41 -28.71
CA ASN A 15 -24.01 -20.75 -29.59
C ASN A 15 -22.66 -20.37 -28.97
N PRO A 16 -21.92 -21.32 -28.33
CA PRO A 16 -20.63 -21.06 -27.72
C PRO A 16 -19.57 -20.55 -28.70
N ASP A 17 -19.59 -21.04 -29.95
CA ASP A 17 -18.64 -20.64 -30.98
C ASP A 17 -18.82 -19.13 -31.33
N ALA A 18 -20.06 -18.64 -31.34
CA ALA A 18 -20.35 -17.23 -31.51
C ALA A 18 -19.83 -16.39 -30.30
N CYS A 19 -19.97 -16.90 -29.07
CA CYS A 19 -19.39 -16.26 -27.88
C CYS A 19 -17.88 -16.23 -27.94
N LEU A 20 -17.21 -17.31 -28.34
CA LEU A 20 -15.76 -17.37 -28.46
C LEU A 20 -15.24 -16.41 -29.55
N ALA A 21 -15.91 -16.38 -30.71
CA ALA A 21 -15.58 -15.44 -31.78
C ALA A 21 -15.78 -13.98 -31.36
N TRP A 22 -16.84 -13.69 -30.61
CA TRP A 22 -17.10 -12.37 -30.06
C TRP A 22 -16.01 -11.94 -29.05
N LEU A 23 -15.61 -12.83 -28.11
CA LEU A 23 -14.52 -12.58 -27.15
C LEU A 23 -13.19 -12.29 -27.86
N ALA A 24 -12.89 -13.01 -28.95
CA ALA A 24 -11.68 -12.80 -29.73
C ALA A 24 -11.63 -11.46 -30.47
N ASN A 25 -12.81 -10.86 -30.75
CA ASN A 25 -12.95 -9.58 -31.44
C ASN A 25 -13.16 -8.38 -30.51
N LEU A 26 -13.07 -8.55 -29.18
CA LEU A 26 -13.14 -7.43 -28.25
C LEU A 26 -12.00 -6.44 -28.49
N ASN A 27 -12.36 -5.15 -28.61
CA ASN A 27 -11.37 -4.11 -28.80
C ASN A 27 -10.85 -3.58 -27.45
N PRO A 28 -9.64 -3.95 -27.01
CA PRO A 28 -9.14 -3.59 -25.69
C PRO A 28 -8.83 -2.09 -25.51
N THR A 29 -8.94 -1.28 -26.54
CA THR A 29 -8.61 0.16 -26.50
C THR A 29 -9.59 0.94 -25.61
N ASN A 30 -10.87 0.57 -25.59
CA ASN A 30 -11.87 1.18 -24.70
C ASN A 30 -12.18 0.28 -23.50
N VAL A 31 -11.34 0.36 -22.49
CA VAL A 31 -11.40 -0.50 -21.29
C VAL A 31 -12.76 -0.44 -20.59
N LEU A 32 -13.42 0.72 -20.49
CA LEU A 32 -14.73 0.86 -19.85
C LEU A 32 -15.84 0.17 -20.63
N GLU A 33 -15.82 0.30 -21.94
CA GLU A 33 -16.79 -0.36 -22.82
C GLU A 33 -16.64 -1.87 -22.76
N VAL A 34 -15.40 -2.38 -22.87
CA VAL A 34 -15.12 -3.81 -22.77
C VAL A 34 -15.53 -4.35 -21.39
N HIS A 35 -15.28 -3.59 -20.32
CA HIS A 35 -15.75 -3.97 -18.98
C HIS A 35 -17.27 -4.09 -18.92
N ALA A 36 -18.03 -3.14 -19.50
CA ALA A 36 -19.49 -3.20 -19.55
C ALA A 36 -19.97 -4.41 -20.36
N GLN A 37 -19.40 -4.64 -21.54
CA GLN A 37 -19.72 -5.76 -22.41
C GLN A 37 -19.46 -7.14 -21.74
N LEU A 38 -18.32 -7.27 -21.02
CA LEU A 38 -18.02 -8.49 -20.28
C LEU A 38 -18.96 -8.68 -19.08
N SER A 39 -19.34 -7.60 -18.42
CA SER A 39 -20.32 -7.63 -17.32
C SER A 39 -21.70 -8.06 -17.83
N ASP A 40 -22.14 -7.55 -18.97
CA ASP A 40 -23.41 -7.91 -19.60
C ASP A 40 -23.41 -9.38 -20.06
N LEU A 41 -22.30 -9.85 -20.64
CA LEU A 41 -22.13 -11.27 -20.99
C LEU A 41 -22.30 -12.16 -19.75
N LEU A 42 -21.59 -11.87 -18.65
CA LEU A 42 -21.65 -12.69 -17.44
C LEU A 42 -23.03 -12.63 -16.76
N ASN A 43 -23.68 -11.46 -16.73
CA ASN A 43 -25.05 -11.33 -16.26
C ASN A 43 -26.03 -12.16 -17.08
N SER A 44 -25.87 -12.16 -18.39
CA SER A 44 -26.71 -12.97 -19.32
C SER A 44 -26.49 -14.47 -19.13
N LEU A 45 -25.22 -14.91 -18.93
CA LEU A 45 -24.87 -16.29 -18.60
C LEU A 45 -25.44 -16.76 -17.26
N LEU A 46 -25.52 -15.84 -16.26
CA LEU A 46 -26.13 -16.14 -14.96
C LEU A 46 -27.65 -16.20 -15.04
N ALA A 47 -28.28 -15.33 -15.83
CA ALA A 47 -29.73 -15.28 -15.99
C ALA A 47 -30.24 -16.48 -16.80
N ASN A 48 -29.53 -16.86 -17.86
CA ASN A 48 -29.89 -17.96 -18.78
C ASN A 48 -28.69 -18.91 -18.95
N PRO A 49 -28.34 -19.70 -17.93
CA PRO A 49 -27.12 -20.46 -17.93
C PRO A 49 -27.19 -21.63 -18.95
N PRO A 50 -26.25 -21.72 -19.89
CA PRO A 50 -26.14 -22.85 -20.80
C PRO A 50 -25.80 -24.16 -20.07
N MET A 51 -25.63 -25.26 -20.79
CA MET A 51 -25.12 -26.50 -20.21
C MET A 51 -23.78 -26.27 -19.51
N PRO A 52 -23.52 -26.86 -18.32
CA PRO A 52 -22.33 -26.58 -17.50
C PRO A 52 -21.00 -26.64 -18.25
N ALA A 53 -20.83 -27.59 -19.18
CA ALA A 53 -19.62 -27.73 -19.98
C ALA A 53 -19.37 -26.50 -20.88
N ARG A 54 -20.43 -26.03 -21.56
CA ARG A 54 -20.36 -24.86 -22.44
C ARG A 54 -20.19 -23.57 -21.66
N HIS A 55 -20.87 -23.45 -20.51
CA HIS A 55 -20.68 -22.32 -19.61
C HIS A 55 -19.20 -22.21 -19.15
N LEU A 56 -18.60 -23.35 -18.75
CA LEU A 56 -17.21 -23.41 -18.35
C LEU A 56 -16.27 -23.00 -19.50
N GLU A 57 -16.51 -23.45 -20.72
CA GLU A 57 -15.70 -23.09 -21.89
C GLU A 57 -15.70 -21.59 -22.16
N ILE A 58 -16.86 -20.94 -22.13
CA ILE A 58 -16.99 -19.49 -22.30
C ILE A 58 -16.24 -18.74 -21.18
N LEU A 59 -16.38 -19.17 -19.91
CA LEU A 59 -15.68 -18.54 -18.80
C LEU A 59 -14.17 -18.67 -18.92
N GLU A 60 -13.63 -19.85 -19.22
CA GLU A 60 -12.18 -20.04 -19.38
C GLU A 60 -11.63 -19.18 -20.53
N ALA A 61 -12.36 -19.03 -21.63
CA ALA A 61 -11.96 -18.18 -22.75
C ALA A 61 -11.99 -16.67 -22.38
N SER A 62 -12.90 -16.22 -21.52
CA SER A 62 -13.04 -14.83 -21.14
C SER A 62 -11.96 -14.33 -20.14
N ARG A 63 -11.25 -15.23 -19.48
CA ARG A 63 -10.36 -14.92 -18.35
C ARG A 63 -9.28 -13.91 -18.67
N HIS A 64 -8.61 -14.04 -19.81
CA HIS A 64 -7.53 -13.10 -20.19
C HIS A 64 -8.06 -11.69 -20.43
N SER A 65 -9.18 -11.56 -21.14
CA SER A 65 -9.81 -10.25 -21.40
C SER A 65 -10.28 -9.60 -20.10
N ILE A 66 -10.86 -10.38 -19.18
CA ILE A 66 -11.30 -9.91 -17.87
C ILE A 66 -10.09 -9.45 -17.03
N GLU A 67 -9.03 -10.26 -16.93
CA GLU A 67 -7.82 -9.90 -16.17
C GLU A 67 -7.19 -8.60 -16.68
N PHE A 68 -7.09 -8.45 -18.01
CA PHE A 68 -6.58 -7.23 -18.63
C PHE A 68 -7.41 -6.01 -18.22
N VAL A 69 -8.73 -6.05 -18.43
CA VAL A 69 -9.63 -4.94 -18.12
C VAL A 69 -9.60 -4.57 -16.63
N GLN A 70 -9.63 -5.57 -15.77
CA GLN A 70 -9.59 -5.38 -14.32
C GLN A 70 -8.27 -4.74 -13.87
N THR A 71 -7.14 -5.18 -14.44
CA THR A 71 -5.82 -4.61 -14.15
C THR A 71 -5.74 -3.13 -14.56
N GLU A 72 -6.24 -2.78 -15.75
CA GLU A 72 -6.25 -1.40 -16.23
C GLU A 72 -7.17 -0.49 -15.39
N LEU A 73 -8.37 -0.96 -15.04
CA LEU A 73 -9.28 -0.20 -14.19
C LEU A 73 -8.74 -0.01 -12.76
N ALA A 74 -8.06 -1.01 -12.23
CA ALA A 74 -7.50 -0.95 -10.89
C ALA A 74 -6.47 0.20 -10.73
N GLN A 75 -5.78 0.61 -11.79
CA GLN A 75 -4.85 1.74 -11.76
C GLN A 75 -5.54 3.07 -11.41
N ARG A 76 -6.86 3.20 -11.61
CA ARG A 76 -7.61 4.44 -11.35
C ARG A 76 -7.81 4.72 -9.86
N TYR A 77 -7.87 3.68 -9.02
CA TYR A 77 -8.03 3.80 -7.57
C TYR A 77 -6.82 3.30 -6.76
N ALA A 78 -5.92 2.56 -7.41
CA ALA A 78 -4.72 2.08 -6.72
C ALA A 78 -3.87 3.25 -6.24
N ALA A 79 -3.46 3.21 -4.96
CA ALA A 79 -2.58 4.21 -4.35
C ALA A 79 -3.02 5.67 -4.47
N ARG A 80 -4.30 5.91 -4.53
CA ARG A 80 -4.83 7.27 -4.46
C ARG A 80 -4.88 7.75 -3.01
N PRO A 81 -4.81 9.08 -2.78
CA PRO A 81 -5.01 9.65 -1.45
C PRO A 81 -6.37 9.27 -0.87
N LEU A 82 -6.46 9.16 0.45
CA LEU A 82 -7.69 8.85 1.17
C LEU A 82 -8.17 10.03 2.01
N PRO A 83 -9.48 10.23 2.17
CA PRO A 83 -10.63 9.46 1.65
C PRO A 83 -10.74 9.46 0.13
N PRO A 84 -11.43 8.48 -0.48
CA PRO A 84 -11.61 8.42 -1.92
C PRO A 84 -12.53 9.52 -2.43
N ILE A 85 -12.43 9.82 -3.72
CA ILE A 85 -13.47 10.55 -4.44
C ILE A 85 -14.48 9.57 -5.06
N SER A 86 -15.67 10.08 -5.42
CA SER A 86 -16.77 9.25 -5.94
C SER A 86 -16.37 8.42 -7.17
N ALA A 87 -15.56 8.98 -8.07
CA ALA A 87 -15.11 8.27 -9.28
C ALA A 87 -14.18 7.09 -8.98
N GLU A 88 -13.34 7.20 -7.93
CA GLU A 88 -12.48 6.11 -7.46
C GLU A 88 -13.31 4.97 -6.84
N ASP A 89 -14.33 5.31 -6.03
CA ASP A 89 -15.25 4.34 -5.44
C ASP A 89 -16.14 3.67 -6.49
N GLU A 90 -16.58 4.40 -7.49
CA GLU A 90 -17.36 3.86 -8.60
C GLU A 90 -16.54 2.85 -9.41
N THR A 91 -15.30 3.20 -9.75
CA THR A 91 -14.40 2.29 -10.46
C THR A 91 -14.12 1.03 -9.64
N LEU A 92 -13.89 1.16 -8.33
CA LEU A 92 -13.69 0.00 -7.45
C LEU A 92 -14.96 -0.89 -7.42
N ARG A 93 -16.17 -0.29 -7.35
CA ARG A 93 -17.42 -1.07 -7.40
C ARG A 93 -17.58 -1.84 -8.71
N HIS A 94 -17.23 -1.24 -9.85
CA HIS A 94 -17.26 -1.93 -11.15
C HIS A 94 -16.29 -3.13 -11.17
N VAL A 95 -15.06 -2.93 -10.71
CA VAL A 95 -14.05 -4.02 -10.63
C VAL A 95 -14.51 -5.14 -9.70
N LEU A 96 -15.00 -4.82 -8.51
CA LEU A 96 -15.55 -5.80 -7.58
C LEU A 96 -16.77 -6.53 -8.17
N GLY A 97 -17.63 -5.80 -8.89
CA GLY A 97 -18.79 -6.36 -9.57
C GLY A 97 -18.41 -7.47 -10.56
N LEU A 98 -17.45 -7.21 -11.44
CA LEU A 98 -17.02 -8.17 -12.46
C LEU A 98 -16.35 -9.41 -11.83
N TRP A 99 -15.51 -9.24 -10.79
CA TRP A 99 -14.96 -10.37 -10.03
C TRP A 99 -16.05 -11.20 -9.35
N THR A 100 -17.09 -10.53 -8.82
CA THR A 100 -18.24 -11.21 -8.20
C THR A 100 -19.01 -12.04 -9.23
N LEU A 101 -19.26 -11.51 -10.42
CA LEU A 101 -19.93 -12.24 -11.50
C LEU A 101 -19.14 -13.48 -11.91
N MET A 102 -17.81 -13.40 -12.00
CA MET A 102 -16.95 -14.56 -12.26
C MET A 102 -17.08 -15.62 -11.17
N LEU A 103 -16.98 -15.22 -9.89
CA LEU A 103 -17.15 -16.13 -8.75
C LEU A 103 -18.52 -16.81 -8.76
N GLN A 104 -19.59 -16.05 -9.01
CA GLN A 104 -20.95 -16.56 -9.08
C GLN A 104 -21.13 -17.55 -10.24
N SER A 105 -20.55 -17.25 -11.41
CA SER A 105 -20.64 -18.12 -12.59
C SER A 105 -19.96 -19.47 -12.35
N TYR A 106 -18.74 -19.51 -11.80
CA TYR A 106 -18.08 -20.77 -11.43
C TYR A 106 -18.82 -21.51 -10.32
N SER A 107 -19.41 -20.79 -9.37
CA SER A 107 -20.19 -21.38 -8.28
C SER A 107 -21.49 -22.00 -8.80
N LEU A 108 -22.15 -21.36 -9.75
CA LEU A 108 -23.34 -21.88 -10.41
C LEU A 108 -23.03 -23.16 -11.20
N ILE A 109 -21.92 -23.20 -11.96
CA ILE A 109 -21.48 -24.41 -12.65
C ILE A 109 -21.26 -25.54 -11.64
N ALA A 110 -20.50 -25.26 -10.55
CA ALA A 110 -20.23 -26.26 -9.51
C ALA A 110 -21.53 -26.81 -8.88
N GLN A 111 -22.53 -25.97 -8.67
CA GLN A 111 -23.83 -26.38 -8.12
C GLN A 111 -24.62 -27.23 -9.12
N ARG A 112 -24.73 -26.78 -10.38
CA ARG A 112 -25.51 -27.47 -11.42
C ARG A 112 -24.89 -28.81 -11.86
N SER A 113 -23.56 -28.96 -11.72
CA SER A 113 -22.83 -30.18 -12.06
C SER A 113 -22.49 -31.07 -10.86
N ALA A 114 -23.02 -30.77 -9.66
CA ALA A 114 -22.63 -31.44 -8.42
C ALA A 114 -22.83 -32.98 -8.45
N LEU A 115 -23.91 -33.44 -9.11
CA LEU A 115 -24.26 -34.85 -9.25
C LEU A 115 -23.88 -35.45 -10.62
N ASP A 116 -23.25 -34.68 -11.50
CA ASP A 116 -22.86 -35.14 -12.82
C ASP A 116 -21.50 -35.87 -12.77
N PRO A 117 -21.47 -37.19 -13.05
CA PRO A 117 -20.23 -37.97 -13.05
C PRO A 117 -19.18 -37.43 -14.05
N GLN A 118 -19.61 -36.82 -15.16
CA GLN A 118 -18.72 -36.27 -16.18
C GLN A 118 -17.95 -35.02 -15.69
N PHE A 119 -18.42 -34.42 -14.60
CA PHE A 119 -17.76 -33.25 -13.99
C PHE A 119 -16.82 -33.58 -12.82
N ILE A 120 -16.67 -34.86 -12.46
CA ILE A 120 -15.76 -35.26 -11.37
C ILE A 120 -14.33 -34.74 -11.65
N ASP A 121 -13.84 -34.93 -12.87
CA ASP A 121 -12.51 -34.50 -13.31
C ASP A 121 -12.38 -32.97 -13.44
N ARG A 122 -13.49 -32.24 -13.44
CA ARG A 122 -13.50 -30.76 -13.47
C ARG A 122 -13.61 -30.12 -12.09
N ARG A 123 -13.88 -30.87 -11.04
CA ARG A 123 -13.98 -30.38 -9.66
C ARG A 123 -12.72 -29.62 -9.20
N PRO A 124 -11.48 -30.11 -9.47
CA PRO A 124 -10.28 -29.36 -9.10
C PRO A 124 -10.22 -27.96 -9.73
N LEU A 125 -10.58 -27.85 -11.01
CA LEU A 125 -10.63 -26.60 -11.75
C LEU A 125 -11.68 -25.66 -11.13
N LEU A 126 -12.90 -26.12 -10.93
CA LEU A 126 -13.98 -25.30 -10.35
C LEU A 126 -13.65 -24.82 -8.94
N ALA A 127 -13.07 -25.67 -8.10
CA ALA A 127 -12.65 -25.30 -6.76
C ALA A 127 -11.56 -24.23 -6.78
N GLN A 128 -10.51 -24.42 -7.60
CA GLN A 128 -9.41 -23.47 -7.73
C GLN A 128 -9.91 -22.11 -8.26
N ARG A 129 -10.77 -22.08 -9.28
CA ARG A 129 -11.34 -20.84 -9.83
C ARG A 129 -12.14 -20.05 -8.79
N ARG A 130 -12.95 -20.73 -7.98
CA ARG A 130 -13.75 -20.09 -6.94
C ARG A 130 -12.85 -19.44 -5.87
N ILE A 131 -11.79 -20.12 -5.44
CA ILE A 131 -10.81 -19.57 -4.50
C ILE A 131 -10.08 -18.39 -5.14
N HIS A 132 -9.65 -18.50 -6.40
CA HIS A 132 -8.95 -17.45 -7.14
C HIS A 132 -9.79 -16.17 -7.24
N TYR A 133 -11.03 -16.25 -7.73
CA TYR A 133 -11.88 -15.07 -7.92
C TYR A 133 -12.34 -14.44 -6.61
N HIS A 134 -12.60 -15.26 -5.58
CA HIS A 134 -12.86 -14.70 -4.25
C HIS A 134 -11.60 -14.03 -3.68
N GLY A 135 -10.44 -14.61 -3.90
CA GLY A 135 -9.15 -14.01 -3.54
C GLY A 135 -8.93 -12.65 -4.20
N ASN A 136 -9.27 -12.52 -5.49
CA ASN A 136 -9.17 -11.24 -6.20
C ASN A 136 -10.06 -10.15 -5.58
N LEU A 137 -11.25 -10.48 -5.09
CA LEU A 137 -12.09 -9.52 -4.34
C LEU A 137 -11.35 -8.97 -3.12
N ILE A 138 -10.71 -9.82 -2.32
CA ILE A 138 -9.93 -9.38 -1.15
C ILE A 138 -8.72 -8.55 -1.58
N VAL A 139 -8.02 -8.95 -2.63
CA VAL A 139 -6.85 -8.22 -3.18
C VAL A 139 -7.23 -6.80 -3.60
N GLU A 140 -8.41 -6.60 -4.21
CA GLU A 140 -8.84 -5.26 -4.64
C GLU A 140 -9.15 -4.34 -3.45
N TYR A 141 -9.69 -4.87 -2.35
CA TYR A 141 -9.81 -4.07 -1.11
C TYR A 141 -8.43 -3.63 -0.59
N TYR A 142 -7.41 -4.50 -0.62
CA TYR A 142 -6.05 -4.12 -0.24
C TYR A 142 -5.46 -3.08 -1.19
N ARG A 143 -5.63 -3.27 -2.51
CA ARG A 143 -5.14 -2.36 -3.55
C ARG A 143 -5.71 -0.95 -3.40
N ALA A 144 -7.00 -0.87 -3.08
CA ALA A 144 -7.72 0.38 -2.83
C ALA A 144 -7.51 0.93 -1.41
N ARG A 145 -6.75 0.25 -0.55
CA ARG A 145 -6.62 0.55 0.89
C ARG A 145 -7.96 0.66 1.60
N ARG A 146 -8.91 -0.21 1.23
CA ARG A 146 -10.20 -0.36 1.90
C ARG A 146 -10.16 -1.48 2.91
N GLU A 147 -10.91 -1.33 3.99
CA GLU A 147 -11.16 -2.43 4.92
C GLU A 147 -11.79 -3.61 4.17
N VAL A 148 -11.19 -4.79 4.32
CA VAL A 148 -11.77 -6.03 3.79
C VAL A 148 -13.11 -6.27 4.49
N PRO A 149 -14.20 -6.56 3.74
CA PRO A 149 -15.52 -6.76 4.33
C PRO A 149 -15.53 -7.89 5.36
N ALA A 150 -16.30 -7.71 6.41
CA ALA A 150 -16.61 -8.81 7.33
C ALA A 150 -17.25 -9.97 6.55
N GLY A 151 -16.84 -11.21 6.87
CA GLY A 151 -17.26 -12.43 6.20
C GLY A 151 -16.43 -12.80 4.97
N ALA A 152 -15.56 -11.91 4.45
CA ALA A 152 -14.77 -12.21 3.25
C ALA A 152 -13.75 -13.33 3.50
N TRP A 153 -13.08 -13.33 4.64
CA TRP A 153 -12.18 -14.42 5.02
C TRP A 153 -12.94 -15.71 5.31
N ALA A 154 -14.06 -15.63 6.02
CA ALA A 154 -14.91 -16.79 6.32
C ALA A 154 -15.40 -17.48 5.02
N GLU A 155 -15.81 -16.71 4.00
CA GLU A 155 -16.21 -17.25 2.71
C GLU A 155 -15.02 -17.90 1.97
N LEU A 156 -13.83 -17.27 1.99
CA LEU A 156 -12.63 -17.88 1.42
C LEU A 156 -12.30 -19.22 2.10
N HIS A 157 -12.40 -19.28 3.43
CA HIS A 157 -12.18 -20.50 4.21
C HIS A 157 -13.19 -21.60 3.86
N ARG A 158 -14.46 -21.21 3.68
CA ARG A 158 -15.52 -22.13 3.26
C ARG A 158 -15.24 -22.71 1.87
N LEU A 159 -14.78 -21.89 0.92
CA LEU A 159 -14.39 -22.33 -0.42
C LEU A 159 -13.20 -23.30 -0.38
N TYR A 160 -12.21 -22.99 0.46
CA TYR A 160 -11.05 -23.87 0.65
C TYR A 160 -11.45 -25.20 1.31
N SER A 161 -12.24 -25.17 2.38
CA SER A 161 -12.74 -26.37 3.05
C SER A 161 -13.50 -27.29 2.10
N ALA A 162 -14.36 -26.72 1.24
CA ALA A 162 -15.06 -27.49 0.22
C ALA A 162 -14.11 -28.21 -0.76
N SER A 163 -12.93 -27.64 -1.04
CA SER A 163 -11.91 -28.31 -1.88
C SER A 163 -11.24 -29.48 -1.15
N GLU A 164 -11.11 -29.42 0.19
CA GLU A 164 -10.65 -30.53 1.01
C GLU A 164 -11.70 -31.64 1.05
N ASP A 165 -12.99 -31.31 1.22
CA ASP A 165 -14.10 -32.26 1.25
C ASP A 165 -14.23 -33.01 -0.08
N TRP A 166 -13.92 -32.36 -1.20
CA TRP A 166 -13.86 -33.00 -2.52
C TRP A 166 -12.57 -33.80 -2.77
N ASN A 167 -11.61 -33.78 -1.84
CA ASN A 167 -10.26 -34.36 -1.98
C ASN A 167 -9.48 -33.82 -3.20
N VAL A 168 -9.70 -32.57 -3.57
CA VAL A 168 -9.05 -31.94 -4.72
C VAL A 168 -8.13 -30.79 -4.36
N ALA A 169 -8.00 -30.47 -3.09
CA ALA A 169 -7.26 -29.30 -2.60
C ALA A 169 -5.81 -29.20 -3.11
N ALA A 170 -5.11 -30.34 -3.24
CA ALA A 170 -3.73 -30.42 -3.71
C ALA A 170 -3.59 -30.69 -5.22
N VAL A 171 -4.70 -30.92 -5.94
CA VAL A 171 -4.67 -31.23 -7.38
C VAL A 171 -4.37 -29.94 -8.15
N ARG A 172 -3.26 -29.92 -8.89
CA ARG A 172 -2.90 -28.78 -9.74
C ARG A 172 -3.69 -28.80 -11.05
N VAL A 173 -4.24 -27.67 -11.41
CA VAL A 173 -4.95 -27.43 -12.68
C VAL A 173 -4.19 -26.39 -13.51
N ALA A 174 -4.42 -26.37 -14.81
CA ALA A 174 -3.88 -25.35 -15.68
C ALA A 174 -4.33 -23.95 -15.23
N GLU A 175 -3.39 -23.03 -15.05
CA GLU A 175 -3.62 -21.65 -14.66
C GLU A 175 -2.76 -20.73 -15.54
N PRO A 176 -3.27 -20.36 -16.73
CA PRO A 176 -2.52 -19.53 -17.69
C PRO A 176 -2.16 -18.15 -17.16
N LEU A 177 -2.94 -17.61 -16.21
CA LEU A 177 -2.70 -16.32 -15.57
C LEU A 177 -1.55 -16.37 -14.55
N ASN A 178 -1.14 -17.56 -14.12
CA ASN A 178 0.07 -17.74 -13.31
C ASN A 178 1.30 -17.88 -14.21
N GLU A 179 1.98 -16.77 -14.51
CA GLU A 179 3.10 -16.73 -15.44
C GLU A 179 4.28 -17.62 -15.01
N THR A 180 4.46 -17.85 -13.71
CA THR A 180 5.59 -18.63 -13.18
C THR A 180 5.39 -20.13 -13.36
N TRP A 181 4.24 -20.63 -12.96
CA TRP A 181 4.01 -22.08 -12.85
C TRP A 181 3.07 -22.64 -13.90
N ARG A 182 2.30 -21.79 -14.57
CA ARG A 182 1.24 -22.15 -15.55
C ARG A 182 0.24 -23.17 -15.04
N ALA A 183 0.30 -23.46 -13.74
CA ALA A 183 -0.58 -24.36 -13.03
C ALA A 183 -0.67 -23.97 -11.57
N GLN A 184 -1.80 -24.26 -10.91
CA GLN A 184 -2.01 -23.92 -9.51
C GLN A 184 -3.02 -24.88 -8.88
N SER A 185 -2.81 -25.30 -7.63
CA SER A 185 -3.79 -26.02 -6.81
C SER A 185 -4.62 -25.06 -5.94
N CYS A 186 -5.69 -25.57 -5.32
CA CYS A 186 -6.48 -24.81 -4.35
C CYS A 186 -5.61 -24.37 -3.15
N VAL A 187 -4.76 -25.26 -2.65
CA VAL A 187 -3.82 -24.96 -1.56
C VAL A 187 -2.90 -23.80 -1.95
N GLU A 188 -2.30 -23.84 -3.14
CA GLU A 188 -1.39 -22.79 -3.62
C GLU A 188 -2.11 -21.46 -3.83
N ALA A 189 -3.32 -21.46 -4.38
CA ALA A 189 -4.15 -20.26 -4.53
C ALA A 189 -4.49 -19.64 -3.17
N TYR A 190 -4.89 -20.46 -2.22
CA TYR A 190 -5.23 -20.05 -0.86
C TYR A 190 -4.02 -19.50 -0.11
N ILE A 191 -2.88 -20.22 -0.10
CA ILE A 191 -1.65 -19.78 0.54
C ILE A 191 -1.15 -18.48 -0.06
N SER A 192 -1.22 -18.29 -1.38
CA SER A 192 -0.76 -17.04 -1.99
C SER A 192 -1.50 -15.82 -1.41
N LEU A 193 -2.81 -15.93 -1.14
CA LEU A 193 -3.56 -14.85 -0.52
C LEU A 193 -3.19 -14.65 0.96
N LEU A 194 -2.96 -15.73 1.71
CA LEU A 194 -2.47 -15.65 3.10
C LEU A 194 -1.11 -14.92 3.18
N LEU A 195 -0.21 -15.17 2.21
CA LEU A 195 1.07 -14.47 2.12
C LEU A 195 0.89 -12.98 1.79
N VAL A 196 -0.07 -12.63 0.92
CA VAL A 196 -0.40 -11.22 0.63
C VAL A 196 -0.88 -10.50 1.87
N ASP A 197 -1.80 -11.10 2.64
CA ASP A 197 -2.28 -10.53 3.91
C ASP A 197 -1.14 -10.34 4.92
N ALA A 198 -0.32 -11.37 5.12
CA ALA A 198 0.84 -11.33 6.03
C ALA A 198 1.89 -10.29 5.62
N ALA A 199 1.94 -9.87 4.37
CA ALA A 199 2.86 -8.85 3.87
C ALA A 199 2.51 -7.41 4.30
N ASN A 200 1.46 -7.19 5.08
CA ASN A 200 0.95 -5.87 5.47
C ASN A 200 0.60 -4.98 4.26
N PRO A 201 -0.40 -5.36 3.45
CA PRO A 201 -0.71 -4.72 2.17
C PRO A 201 -1.04 -3.23 2.27
N TYR A 202 -1.65 -2.78 3.37
CA TYR A 202 -1.99 -1.37 3.60
C TYR A 202 -0.77 -0.44 3.77
N GLY A 203 0.40 -1.01 4.06
CA GLY A 203 1.67 -0.30 4.21
C GLY A 203 2.63 -0.49 3.02
N ARG A 204 2.12 -0.89 1.86
CA ARG A 204 2.94 -1.09 0.66
C ARG A 204 2.67 -0.04 -0.40
N THR A 205 3.72 0.34 -1.13
CA THR A 205 3.56 1.13 -2.35
C THR A 205 2.90 0.28 -3.43
N PRO A 206 2.29 0.87 -4.48
CA PRO A 206 1.67 0.09 -5.57
C PRO A 206 2.64 -0.88 -6.22
N ARG A 207 3.87 -0.43 -6.45
CA ARG A 207 4.93 -1.25 -7.04
C ARG A 207 5.32 -2.42 -6.15
N GLU A 208 5.51 -2.18 -4.85
CA GLU A 208 5.77 -3.25 -3.88
C GLU A 208 4.61 -4.23 -3.79
N PHE A 209 3.37 -3.74 -3.84
CA PHE A 209 2.18 -4.58 -3.80
C PHE A 209 2.08 -5.48 -5.04
N THR A 210 2.38 -4.96 -6.24
CA THR A 210 2.47 -5.76 -7.47
C THR A 210 3.54 -6.86 -7.36
N TRP A 211 4.72 -6.55 -6.82
CA TRP A 211 5.76 -7.56 -6.58
C TRP A 211 5.31 -8.60 -5.55
N ILE A 212 4.64 -8.18 -4.47
CA ILE A 212 4.12 -9.09 -3.44
C ILE A 212 3.11 -10.06 -4.03
N LEU A 213 2.17 -9.62 -4.87
CA LEU A 213 1.21 -10.49 -5.55
C LEU A 213 1.91 -11.55 -6.40
N ARG A 214 2.87 -11.14 -7.23
CA ARG A 214 3.68 -12.05 -8.06
C ARG A 214 4.48 -13.03 -7.21
N TRP A 215 5.16 -12.56 -6.17
CA TRP A 215 5.99 -13.41 -5.31
C TRP A 215 5.15 -14.33 -4.43
N ALA A 216 3.98 -13.92 -3.98
CA ALA A 216 3.07 -14.78 -3.24
C ALA A 216 2.63 -15.99 -4.09
N GLN A 217 2.27 -15.77 -5.36
CA GLN A 217 1.97 -16.87 -6.29
C GLN A 217 3.19 -17.76 -6.57
N ARG A 218 4.37 -17.15 -6.76
CA ARG A 218 5.62 -17.87 -7.01
C ARG A 218 6.05 -18.74 -5.84
N PHE A 219 5.88 -18.23 -4.61
CA PHE A 219 6.40 -18.86 -3.40
C PHE A 219 5.38 -19.75 -2.69
N ALA A 220 4.10 -19.67 -3.01
CA ALA A 220 3.07 -20.52 -2.41
C ALA A 220 3.40 -22.03 -2.46
N PRO A 221 4.00 -22.60 -3.55
CA PRO A 221 4.39 -24.00 -3.59
C PRO A 221 5.48 -24.41 -2.59
N HIS A 222 6.19 -23.45 -1.99
CA HIS A 222 7.16 -23.71 -0.92
C HIS A 222 6.53 -23.76 0.47
N CYS A 223 5.22 -23.57 0.58
CA CYS A 223 4.46 -23.68 1.81
C CYS A 223 3.61 -24.95 1.83
N GLY A 224 3.40 -25.51 3.02
CA GLY A 224 2.45 -26.58 3.25
C GLY A 224 1.28 -26.14 4.11
N LEU A 225 0.11 -26.78 3.91
CA LEU A 225 -1.04 -26.60 4.77
C LEU A 225 -1.47 -27.97 5.32
N HIS A 226 -1.45 -28.11 6.65
CA HIS A 226 -1.60 -29.38 7.34
C HIS A 226 -2.75 -29.34 8.34
N LYS A 227 -3.49 -30.48 8.48
CA LYS A 227 -4.57 -30.65 9.46
C LYS A 227 -4.04 -30.97 10.85
N ASP A 228 -2.84 -31.53 10.94
CA ASP A 228 -2.14 -31.80 12.17
C ASP A 228 -1.56 -30.50 12.74
N VAL A 229 -2.07 -30.08 13.86
CA VAL A 229 -1.67 -28.84 14.51
C VAL A 229 -0.97 -29.15 15.83
N ASP A 230 0.35 -29.13 15.81
CA ASP A 230 1.15 -29.08 17.03
C ASP A 230 1.18 -27.64 17.57
N THR A 231 0.38 -27.36 18.58
CA THR A 231 0.31 -26.04 19.22
C THR A 231 1.60 -25.66 19.95
N GLN A 232 2.53 -26.58 20.14
CA GLN A 232 3.86 -26.33 20.74
C GLN A 232 4.87 -25.82 19.70
N ALA A 233 4.58 -25.94 18.41
CA ALA A 233 5.42 -25.44 17.33
C ALA A 233 5.37 -23.90 17.22
N LYS A 234 6.05 -23.21 18.14
CA LYS A 234 6.02 -21.73 18.32
C LYS A 234 6.42 -20.92 17.08
N SER A 235 7.07 -21.54 16.10
CA SER A 235 7.56 -20.88 14.88
C SER A 235 6.60 -20.98 13.69
N SER A 236 5.43 -21.58 13.85
CA SER A 236 4.47 -21.82 12.78
C SER A 236 3.28 -20.85 12.84
N TYR A 237 2.69 -20.61 11.69
CA TYR A 237 1.39 -19.95 11.58
C TYR A 237 0.27 -20.98 11.60
N ALA A 238 -0.90 -20.54 12.04
CA ALA A 238 -2.14 -21.28 11.91
C ALA A 238 -3.23 -20.40 11.28
N ILE A 239 -4.18 -21.05 10.65
CA ILE A 239 -5.42 -20.48 10.19
C ILE A 239 -6.57 -21.28 10.78
N ASP A 240 -7.56 -20.60 11.34
CA ASP A 240 -8.79 -21.22 11.80
C ASP A 240 -9.87 -20.99 10.75
N LEU A 241 -10.28 -22.06 10.06
CA LEU A 241 -11.29 -21.98 8.99
C LEU A 241 -12.68 -21.59 9.50
N ALA A 242 -12.91 -21.58 10.81
CA ALA A 242 -14.15 -21.12 11.44
C ALA A 242 -14.14 -19.62 11.80
N GLN A 243 -12.98 -18.94 11.66
CA GLN A 243 -12.82 -17.53 12.01
C GLN A 243 -12.74 -16.66 10.75
N ASP A 244 -13.31 -15.45 10.81
CA ASP A 244 -13.19 -14.46 9.73
C ASP A 244 -11.87 -13.68 9.86
N ALA A 245 -10.75 -14.35 9.68
CA ALA A 245 -9.41 -13.77 9.85
C ALA A 245 -8.33 -14.51 9.07
N GLY A 246 -7.28 -13.78 8.63
CA GLY A 246 -6.09 -14.34 8.02
C GLY A 246 -5.15 -15.07 9.01
N LEU A 247 -3.88 -15.24 8.62
CA LEU A 247 -2.86 -15.97 9.40
C LEU A 247 -2.66 -15.41 10.81
N ARG A 248 -2.51 -16.33 11.79
CA ARG A 248 -2.15 -15.99 13.15
C ARG A 248 -1.00 -16.88 13.64
N PRO A 249 -0.13 -16.36 14.53
CA PRO A 249 0.87 -17.21 15.20
C PRO A 249 0.17 -18.33 15.97
N ILE A 250 0.67 -19.56 15.87
CA ILE A 250 0.06 -20.75 16.46
C ILE A 250 -0.11 -20.65 17.98
N GLY A 251 0.81 -19.97 18.66
CA GLY A 251 0.79 -19.82 20.12
C GLY A 251 -0.35 -18.98 20.70
N ILE A 252 -1.16 -18.33 19.85
CA ILE A 252 -2.34 -17.54 20.29
C ILE A 252 -3.66 -18.16 19.83
N VAL A 253 -3.63 -19.35 19.22
CA VAL A 253 -4.81 -20.02 18.67
C VAL A 253 -5.21 -21.18 19.56
N THR A 254 -6.51 -21.31 19.84
CA THR A 254 -7.06 -22.44 20.58
C THR A 254 -7.19 -23.65 19.64
N SER A 255 -6.81 -24.85 20.09
CA SER A 255 -6.91 -26.07 19.28
C SER A 255 -8.37 -26.36 18.89
N SER A 256 -8.63 -26.58 17.61
CA SER A 256 -9.92 -26.97 17.06
C SER A 256 -9.75 -27.83 15.81
N ALA A 257 -10.78 -28.56 15.40
CA ALA A 257 -10.78 -29.35 14.17
C ALA A 257 -10.70 -28.50 12.89
N SER A 258 -11.09 -27.22 12.97
CA SER A 258 -11.03 -26.25 11.87
C SER A 258 -9.65 -25.63 11.67
N LEU A 259 -8.69 -25.87 12.57
CA LEU A 259 -7.34 -25.35 12.42
C LEU A 259 -6.56 -26.04 11.29
N ARG A 260 -5.75 -25.21 10.63
CA ARG A 260 -4.73 -25.67 9.67
C ARG A 260 -3.41 -24.99 10.03
N ARG A 261 -2.35 -25.78 10.15
CA ARG A 261 -0.99 -25.29 10.32
C ARG A 261 -0.40 -24.92 8.97
N VAL A 262 0.15 -23.73 8.87
CA VAL A 262 0.91 -23.30 7.70
C VAL A 262 2.40 -23.53 7.96
N ASP A 263 2.98 -24.43 7.18
CA ASP A 263 4.41 -24.68 7.18
C ASP A 263 5.09 -23.79 6.14
N SER A 264 5.95 -22.90 6.59
CA SER A 264 6.71 -21.96 5.78
C SER A 264 8.23 -22.14 5.87
N GLU A 265 8.72 -23.24 6.42
CA GLU A 265 10.15 -23.47 6.60
C GLU A 265 10.92 -23.50 5.27
N ARG A 266 10.37 -24.19 4.27
CA ARG A 266 10.96 -24.20 2.92
C ARG A 266 10.95 -22.81 2.27
N LEU A 267 9.90 -22.03 2.51
CA LEU A 267 9.83 -20.64 2.03
C LEU A 267 10.90 -19.79 2.70
N ALA A 268 11.06 -19.88 4.01
CA ALA A 268 12.09 -19.16 4.75
C ALA A 268 13.50 -19.48 4.24
N ALA A 269 13.81 -20.77 4.05
CA ALA A 269 15.08 -21.22 3.48
C ALA A 269 15.29 -20.69 2.05
N HIS A 270 14.24 -20.69 1.22
CA HIS A 270 14.29 -20.20 -0.15
C HIS A 270 14.54 -18.68 -0.21
N ILE A 271 13.83 -17.88 0.59
CA ILE A 271 14.07 -16.43 0.67
C ILE A 271 15.50 -16.15 1.15
N HIS A 272 15.98 -16.89 2.15
CA HIS A 272 17.36 -16.73 2.63
C HIS A 272 18.39 -17.01 1.52
N ALA A 273 18.18 -18.05 0.72
CA ALA A 273 19.04 -18.39 -0.41
C ALA A 273 19.05 -17.27 -1.48
N ILE A 274 17.88 -16.68 -1.80
CA ILE A 274 17.78 -15.55 -2.74
C ILE A 274 18.53 -14.33 -2.18
N VAL A 275 18.37 -14.00 -0.92
CA VAL A 275 19.07 -12.86 -0.27
C VAL A 275 20.60 -13.07 -0.30
N ALA A 276 21.07 -14.31 -0.11
CA ALA A 276 22.49 -14.63 -0.24
C ALA A 276 23.00 -14.43 -1.68
N GLN A 277 22.19 -14.74 -2.70
CA GLN A 277 22.55 -14.52 -4.11
C GLN A 277 22.58 -13.02 -4.46
N PHE A 278 21.72 -12.18 -3.89
CA PHE A 278 21.82 -10.73 -4.04
C PHE A 278 23.17 -10.18 -3.56
N LYS A 279 23.69 -10.69 -2.45
CA LYS A 279 25.03 -10.30 -1.92
C LYS A 279 26.17 -10.70 -2.86
N ARG A 280 25.95 -11.69 -3.75
CA ARG A 280 26.90 -12.11 -4.78
C ARG A 280 26.72 -11.36 -6.10
N GLY A 281 25.79 -10.39 -6.18
CA GLY A 281 25.54 -9.57 -7.36
C GLY A 281 24.56 -10.17 -8.36
N THR A 282 23.88 -11.27 -8.05
CA THR A 282 22.85 -11.85 -8.93
C THR A 282 21.68 -10.90 -9.10
N THR A 283 21.21 -10.71 -10.34
CA THR A 283 20.09 -9.80 -10.64
C THR A 283 18.74 -10.39 -10.21
N PRO A 284 17.74 -9.56 -9.86
CA PRO A 284 16.40 -10.04 -9.52
C PRO A 284 15.74 -10.86 -10.64
N ALA A 285 15.92 -10.44 -11.90
CA ALA A 285 15.41 -11.14 -13.08
C ALA A 285 15.98 -12.57 -13.19
N ALA A 286 17.30 -12.74 -13.00
CA ALA A 286 17.93 -14.07 -12.98
C ALA A 286 17.42 -14.97 -11.85
N LEU A 287 16.89 -14.37 -10.77
CA LEU A 287 16.25 -15.08 -9.65
C LEU A 287 14.74 -15.28 -9.87
N GLY A 288 14.21 -14.85 -11.01
CA GLY A 288 12.80 -14.95 -11.37
C GLY A 288 11.87 -14.09 -10.51
N LEU A 289 12.37 -12.97 -9.97
CA LEU A 289 11.58 -12.04 -9.17
C LEU A 289 10.84 -10.99 -10.02
N GLY A 290 11.09 -10.99 -11.33
CA GLY A 290 10.51 -10.09 -12.32
C GLY A 290 11.54 -9.11 -12.88
N ASP A 291 11.39 -8.78 -14.16
CA ASP A 291 12.30 -7.88 -14.90
C ASP A 291 12.18 -6.42 -14.41
N ASP A 292 11.01 -6.06 -13.91
CA ASP A 292 10.69 -4.75 -13.32
C ASP A 292 11.22 -4.58 -11.88
N CYS A 293 11.79 -5.63 -11.29
CA CYS A 293 12.29 -5.65 -9.93
C CYS A 293 13.69 -5.04 -9.85
N VAL A 294 13.79 -3.78 -9.43
CA VAL A 294 15.03 -2.99 -9.43
C VAL A 294 15.69 -2.95 -8.06
N GLN A 295 17.03 -3.13 -8.03
CA GLN A 295 17.83 -2.96 -6.82
C GLN A 295 17.98 -1.45 -6.46
N PRO A 296 18.09 -1.09 -5.18
CA PRO A 296 18.05 -1.94 -3.98
C PRO A 296 16.64 -2.17 -3.42
N ALA A 297 15.58 -1.65 -4.05
CA ALA A 297 14.21 -1.70 -3.54
C ALA A 297 13.70 -3.15 -3.45
N CYS A 298 14.00 -3.96 -4.46
CA CYS A 298 13.65 -5.37 -4.53
C CYS A 298 14.22 -6.17 -3.33
N ALA A 299 15.52 -6.05 -3.08
CA ALA A 299 16.16 -6.75 -1.96
C ALA A 299 15.61 -6.28 -0.60
N ARG A 300 15.39 -4.97 -0.43
CA ARG A 300 14.82 -4.43 0.81
C ARG A 300 13.42 -4.97 1.07
N LEU A 301 12.58 -5.02 0.03
CA LEU A 301 11.24 -5.58 0.15
C LEU A 301 11.31 -7.05 0.54
N LEU A 302 12.09 -7.88 -0.18
CA LEU A 302 12.19 -9.31 0.10
C LEU A 302 12.69 -9.58 1.52
N VAL A 303 13.71 -8.84 1.98
CA VAL A 303 14.20 -8.92 3.37
C VAL A 303 13.10 -8.53 4.37
N SER A 304 12.27 -7.53 4.05
CA SER A 304 11.14 -7.13 4.91
C SER A 304 10.06 -8.20 5.02
N LEU A 305 9.91 -9.04 3.98
CA LEU A 305 8.94 -10.14 3.93
C LEU A 305 9.45 -11.42 4.59
N TYR A 306 10.76 -11.56 4.82
CA TYR A 306 11.33 -12.76 5.43
C TYR A 306 10.68 -13.12 6.77
N ARG A 307 10.48 -12.11 7.64
CA ARG A 307 9.84 -12.34 8.96
C ARG A 307 8.36 -12.68 8.83
N PRO A 308 7.50 -11.88 8.19
CA PRO A 308 6.08 -12.17 8.12
C PRO A 308 5.74 -13.41 7.29
N TRP A 309 6.63 -13.87 6.41
CA TRP A 309 6.40 -15.07 5.59
C TRP A 309 7.04 -16.34 6.15
N GLY A 310 8.14 -16.21 6.89
CA GLY A 310 8.94 -17.36 7.32
C GLY A 310 9.04 -17.57 8.82
N LEU A 311 8.73 -16.56 9.64
CA LEU A 311 9.00 -16.60 11.09
C LEU A 311 7.77 -16.14 11.90
N ALA A 312 6.81 -17.03 12.12
CA ALA A 312 5.57 -16.73 12.84
C ALA A 312 5.76 -16.14 14.25
N SER A 313 6.88 -16.43 14.89
CA SER A 313 7.18 -16.01 16.27
C SER A 313 7.84 -14.63 16.36
N ALA A 314 8.13 -13.98 15.24
CA ALA A 314 8.78 -12.67 15.25
C ALA A 314 7.81 -11.58 15.72
N GLY A 315 7.66 -11.45 17.04
CA GLY A 315 6.93 -10.35 17.66
C GLY A 315 7.39 -8.98 17.16
N ARG A 316 6.57 -7.98 17.36
CA ARG A 316 6.92 -6.58 17.03
C ARG A 316 8.13 -6.15 17.83
N ARG A 317 9.02 -5.37 17.21
CA ARG A 317 10.22 -4.83 17.88
C ARG A 317 9.86 -4.00 19.13
N PHE A 318 8.72 -3.27 19.06
CA PHE A 318 8.20 -2.47 20.17
C PHE A 318 6.75 -2.86 20.44
N PRO A 319 6.40 -3.17 21.72
CA PRO A 319 5.02 -3.43 22.10
C PRO A 319 4.19 -2.15 21.92
N ARG A 320 2.93 -2.33 21.57
CA ARG A 320 1.95 -1.24 21.53
C ARG A 320 1.09 -1.27 22.77
N ARG A 321 0.77 -0.10 23.28
CA ARG A 321 -0.13 0.07 24.41
C ARG A 321 -1.38 0.78 23.90
N PRO A 322 -2.58 0.25 24.17
CA PRO A 322 -3.80 1.01 23.98
C PRO A 322 -3.66 2.34 24.73
N THR A 323 -4.00 3.42 24.08
CA THR A 323 -3.89 4.77 24.64
C THR A 323 -5.09 5.56 24.15
N GLU A 324 -5.80 6.16 25.08
CA GLU A 324 -6.86 7.11 24.76
C GLU A 324 -6.25 8.52 24.68
N GLY A 325 -6.74 9.32 23.75
CA GLY A 325 -6.29 10.69 23.57
C GLY A 325 -6.49 11.16 22.14
N THR A 326 -6.12 12.41 21.92
CA THR A 326 -6.15 13.04 20.61
C THR A 326 -4.77 13.49 20.21
N VAL A 327 -4.55 13.58 18.91
CA VAL A 327 -3.34 14.13 18.32
C VAL A 327 -3.73 15.17 17.29
N GLN A 328 -3.04 16.29 17.32
CA GLN A 328 -3.13 17.33 16.30
C GLN A 328 -2.20 16.98 15.14
N ILE A 329 -2.69 17.13 13.91
CA ILE A 329 -1.95 16.74 12.71
C ILE A 329 -2.01 17.84 11.67
N ALA A 330 -0.86 18.27 11.17
CA ALA A 330 -0.71 19.06 9.96
C ALA A 330 -0.24 18.16 8.81
N THR A 331 -0.87 18.26 7.65
CA THR A 331 -0.68 17.32 6.54
C THR A 331 -0.03 17.93 5.30
N ASP A 332 -0.07 19.24 5.13
CA ASP A 332 0.58 19.96 4.05
C ASP A 332 1.83 20.70 4.52
N LEU A 333 2.78 20.93 3.64
CA LEU A 333 4.09 21.48 3.99
C LEU A 333 4.00 22.89 4.60
N PRO A 334 3.17 23.84 4.11
CA PRO A 334 2.99 25.14 4.75
C PRO A 334 2.49 25.03 6.19
N SER A 335 1.46 24.21 6.44
CA SER A 335 0.91 23.97 7.77
C SER A 335 1.95 23.31 8.69
N ILE A 336 2.67 22.29 8.20
CA ILE A 336 3.78 21.65 8.94
C ILE A 336 4.82 22.69 9.36
N SER A 337 5.28 23.52 8.42
CA SER A 337 6.26 24.58 8.70
C SER A 337 5.79 25.56 9.76
N TYR A 338 4.54 26.02 9.61
CA TYR A 338 3.94 26.97 10.54
C TYR A 338 3.86 26.41 11.96
N PHE A 339 3.32 25.21 12.14
CA PHE A 339 3.14 24.63 13.47
C PHE A 339 4.45 24.15 14.12
N VAL A 340 5.46 23.83 13.32
CA VAL A 340 6.81 23.51 13.83
C VAL A 340 7.56 24.76 14.29
N SER A 341 7.41 25.91 13.59
CA SER A 341 8.21 27.12 13.85
C SER A 341 7.45 28.23 14.60
N GLY A 342 6.12 28.14 14.68
CA GLY A 342 5.25 29.18 15.24
C GLY A 342 5.06 30.42 14.35
N LYS A 343 5.62 30.42 13.13
CA LYS A 343 5.58 31.57 12.21
C LYS A 343 5.52 31.15 10.74
N PRO A 344 4.98 32.02 9.86
CA PRO A 344 5.03 31.78 8.42
C PRO A 344 6.48 31.66 7.93
N PHE A 345 6.69 30.83 6.91
CA PHE A 345 7.99 30.75 6.25
C PHE A 345 8.26 32.03 5.44
N GLU A 346 9.40 32.66 5.70
CA GLU A 346 9.88 33.82 4.97
C GLU A 346 11.16 33.48 4.22
N GLN A 347 11.34 34.09 3.02
CA GLN A 347 12.57 33.91 2.27
C GLN A 347 13.73 34.56 3.02
N PRO A 348 14.83 33.84 3.28
CA PRO A 348 16.01 34.46 3.85
C PRO A 348 16.52 35.56 2.93
N THR A 349 16.71 36.76 3.48
CA THR A 349 17.34 37.89 2.78
C THR A 349 18.85 37.73 2.84
N ASP A 350 19.54 37.88 1.70
CA ASP A 350 21.00 37.97 1.70
C ASP A 350 21.38 39.31 2.33
N ALA A 351 22.23 39.28 3.34
CA ALA A 351 22.70 40.49 4.07
C ALA A 351 23.38 41.56 3.17
N ARG A 352 23.53 41.26 1.87
CA ARG A 352 24.08 42.20 0.87
C ARG A 352 23.01 42.93 0.03
N SER A 353 21.73 42.64 0.21
CA SER A 353 20.63 43.31 -0.49
C SER A 353 19.74 44.12 0.46
N GLY A 354 20.29 44.63 1.55
CA GLY A 354 19.59 45.57 2.40
C GLY A 354 19.14 46.78 1.54
N THR A 355 17.86 46.80 1.19
CA THR A 355 17.27 47.94 0.51
C THR A 355 17.24 49.11 1.50
N PHE A 356 17.37 50.34 1.00
CA PHE A 356 17.30 51.57 1.76
C PHE A 356 16.08 51.65 2.72
N ARG A 357 15.06 50.84 2.45
CA ARG A 357 13.85 50.69 3.26
C ARG A 357 14.09 49.98 4.60
N ASP A 358 14.96 48.95 4.63
CA ASP A 358 15.27 48.20 5.87
C ASP A 358 16.14 49.02 6.81
N THR A 359 17.04 49.84 6.26
CA THR A 359 17.85 50.75 7.02
C THR A 359 17.02 51.88 7.66
N PHE A 360 15.93 52.31 6.98
CA PHE A 360 15.05 53.37 7.48
C PHE A 360 14.14 52.88 8.63
N SER A 361 13.71 51.60 8.59
CA SER A 361 12.89 51.00 9.66
C SER A 361 13.67 50.84 10.98
N VAL A 362 14.96 50.51 10.89
CA VAL A 362 15.85 50.40 12.08
C VAL A 362 16.07 51.76 12.75
N TYR A 363 16.08 52.87 12.00
CA TYR A 363 16.28 54.20 12.54
C TYR A 363 14.99 54.87 13.08
N THR A 364 13.79 54.38 12.66
CA THR A 364 12.52 55.00 13.04
C THR A 364 11.80 54.29 14.19
N ILE A 365 12.16 53.04 14.51
CA ILE A 365 11.54 52.28 15.61
C ILE A 365 12.68 51.84 16.55
N GLY A 366 13.14 52.78 17.38
CA GLY A 366 14.00 52.46 18.50
C GLY A 366 13.22 51.65 19.53
N GLU A 367 13.65 50.45 19.76
CA GLU A 367 13.25 49.37 20.64
C GLU A 367 12.68 48.20 19.87
N GLN A 368 13.53 47.21 19.65
CA GLN A 368 13.04 45.84 19.49
C GLN A 368 12.47 45.45 20.87
N VAL A 369 11.16 45.68 21.04
CA VAL A 369 10.40 44.94 22.04
C VAL A 369 10.54 43.47 21.62
N GLU A 370 11.25 42.68 22.41
CA GLU A 370 11.15 41.23 22.33
C GLU A 370 9.64 40.90 22.39
N ALA A 371 9.06 40.65 21.25
CA ALA A 371 7.67 40.29 21.16
C ALA A 371 7.51 38.99 21.96
N ALA A 372 6.75 39.08 23.06
CA ALA A 372 6.39 37.89 23.85
C ALA A 372 5.96 36.78 22.90
N GLU A 373 6.38 35.55 23.12
CA GLU A 373 5.96 34.42 22.32
C GLU A 373 4.43 34.41 22.24
N PRO A 374 3.84 34.35 21.03
CA PRO A 374 2.39 34.42 20.89
C PRO A 374 1.74 33.28 21.70
N SER A 375 0.66 33.59 22.38
CA SER A 375 -0.14 32.57 23.08
C SER A 375 -0.60 31.51 22.08
N GLU A 376 -0.87 30.31 22.57
CA GLU A 376 -1.33 29.20 21.72
C GLU A 376 -2.63 29.57 20.95
N SER A 377 -3.53 30.33 21.57
CA SER A 377 -4.75 30.83 20.94
C SER A 377 -4.50 31.82 19.80
N GLU A 378 -3.52 32.71 19.95
CA GLU A 378 -3.11 33.66 18.91
C GLU A 378 -2.43 32.93 17.74
N LEU A 379 -1.62 31.91 18.02
CA LEU A 379 -0.99 31.07 17.02
C LEU A 379 -2.06 30.36 16.16
N TYR A 380 -3.09 29.77 16.76
CA TYR A 380 -4.18 29.12 16.02
C TYR A 380 -5.06 30.11 15.25
N ALA A 381 -5.37 31.28 15.84
CA ALA A 381 -6.14 32.30 15.15
C ALA A 381 -5.41 32.80 13.90
N ARG A 382 -4.10 33.02 14.01
CA ARG A 382 -3.27 33.43 12.88
C ARG A 382 -3.13 32.31 11.84
N ALA A 383 -2.97 31.06 12.26
CA ALA A 383 -2.97 29.89 11.37
C ALA A 383 -4.23 29.83 10.50
N ALA A 384 -5.40 29.99 11.13
CA ALA A 384 -6.68 30.00 10.44
C ALA A 384 -6.80 31.15 9.41
N GLN A 385 -6.33 32.35 9.75
CA GLN A 385 -6.28 33.49 8.82
C GLN A 385 -5.37 33.22 7.60
N LEU A 386 -4.29 32.46 7.80
CA LEU A 386 -3.34 32.08 6.75
C LEU A 386 -3.75 30.83 5.97
N GLY A 387 -4.90 30.23 6.32
CA GLY A 387 -5.38 28.98 5.67
C GLY A 387 -4.58 27.73 6.06
N MET A 388 -3.81 27.79 7.16
CA MET A 388 -3.09 26.62 7.68
C MET A 388 -4.06 25.66 8.34
N VAL A 389 -3.96 24.37 7.98
CA VAL A 389 -4.92 23.35 8.42
C VAL A 389 -4.32 22.49 9.52
N LEU A 390 -5.05 22.36 10.62
CA LEU A 390 -4.73 21.45 11.71
C LEU A 390 -5.93 20.55 11.99
N GLU A 391 -5.73 19.24 11.86
CA GLU A 391 -6.77 18.25 12.10
C GLU A 391 -6.58 17.57 13.46
N HIS A 392 -7.68 17.09 14.05
CA HIS A 392 -7.67 16.32 15.30
C HIS A 392 -8.02 14.87 15.00
N TRP A 393 -7.14 13.96 15.37
CA TRP A 393 -7.31 12.52 15.20
C TRP A 393 -7.28 11.82 16.56
N LYS A 394 -8.04 10.73 16.71
CA LYS A 394 -8.03 9.91 17.92
C LYS A 394 -6.86 8.94 17.91
N ILE A 395 -6.14 8.83 19.02
CA ILE A 395 -5.13 7.79 19.22
C ILE A 395 -5.85 6.47 19.53
N GLN A 396 -5.41 5.39 18.88
CA GLN A 396 -5.92 4.03 19.11
C GLN A 396 -4.93 3.19 19.91
N ASP A 397 -3.66 3.33 19.59
CA ASP A 397 -2.53 2.74 20.28
C ASP A 397 -1.25 3.51 19.98
N GLN A 398 -0.27 3.39 20.87
CA GLN A 398 1.04 4.00 20.70
C GLN A 398 2.18 3.03 21.02
N SER A 399 3.35 3.31 20.45
CA SER A 399 4.64 2.68 20.76
C SER A 399 5.73 3.74 20.77
N VAL A 400 6.93 3.39 21.20
CA VAL A 400 8.08 4.31 21.18
C VAL A 400 8.38 4.88 19.79
N SER A 401 8.01 4.17 18.72
CA SER A 401 8.33 4.55 17.34
C SER A 401 7.14 5.09 16.54
N GLY A 402 5.95 5.22 17.13
CA GLY A 402 4.81 5.74 16.37
C GLY A 402 3.45 5.45 16.97
N PHE A 403 2.43 5.93 16.26
CA PHE A 403 1.04 5.92 16.67
C PHE A 403 0.17 5.16 15.66
N ARG A 404 -0.90 4.56 16.14
CA ARG A 404 -2.07 4.20 15.35
C ARG A 404 -3.17 5.19 15.69
N ILE A 405 -3.68 5.86 14.67
CA ILE A 405 -4.65 6.93 14.82
C ILE A 405 -5.87 6.71 13.93
N ALA A 406 -6.96 7.34 14.26
CA ALA A 406 -8.20 7.30 13.49
C ALA A 406 -8.82 8.70 13.38
N ARG A 407 -9.28 9.05 12.18
CA ARG A 407 -10.10 10.23 11.93
C ARG A 407 -11.54 9.80 11.69
N GLU A 408 -12.45 10.41 12.42
CA GLU A 408 -13.89 10.10 12.37
C GLU A 408 -14.67 11.12 11.52
N THR A 409 -14.07 12.28 11.26
CA THR A 409 -14.68 13.38 10.51
C THR A 409 -14.11 13.51 9.12
N SER A 410 -14.79 14.27 8.24
CA SER A 410 -14.21 14.71 6.97
C SER A 410 -12.96 15.56 7.21
N GLY A 411 -12.01 15.53 6.28
CA GLY A 411 -10.77 16.28 6.36
C GLY A 411 -9.95 16.13 5.09
N SER A 412 -8.71 16.58 5.11
CA SER A 412 -7.80 16.55 3.97
C SER A 412 -7.58 15.13 3.46
N ARG A 413 -7.37 14.99 2.15
CA ARG A 413 -6.91 13.73 1.57
C ARG A 413 -5.42 13.54 1.90
N VAL A 414 -5.08 12.37 2.37
CA VAL A 414 -3.70 12.03 2.76
C VAL A 414 -3.19 10.81 1.98
N ASP A 415 -1.90 10.82 1.71
CA ASP A 415 -1.21 9.76 0.99
C ASP A 415 -0.44 8.81 1.92
N HIS A 416 -0.31 7.57 1.48
CA HIS A 416 0.67 6.66 2.05
C HIS A 416 2.09 7.20 1.82
N ARG A 417 2.92 7.17 2.86
CA ARG A 417 4.28 7.73 2.88
C ARG A 417 4.35 9.26 2.79
N GLN A 418 3.28 9.96 3.13
CA GLN A 418 3.28 11.41 3.25
C GLN A 418 3.96 11.83 4.56
N LEU A 419 4.70 12.94 4.52
CA LEU A 419 5.18 13.66 5.69
C LEU A 419 4.02 14.35 6.37
N VAL A 420 3.95 14.22 7.68
CA VAL A 420 3.02 14.95 8.55
C VAL A 420 3.78 15.49 9.77
N ALA A 421 3.29 16.58 10.33
CA ALA A 421 3.65 16.96 11.69
C ALA A 421 2.54 16.57 12.64
N LEU A 422 2.91 16.09 13.82
CA LEU A 422 1.94 15.71 14.84
C LEU A 422 2.35 16.19 16.22
N ARG A 423 1.35 16.54 17.04
CA ARG A 423 1.50 16.85 18.45
C ARG A 423 0.42 16.13 19.26
N PRO A 424 0.76 15.16 20.12
CA PRO A 424 -0.19 14.60 21.09
C PRO A 424 -0.70 15.71 22.04
N SER A 425 -1.88 15.50 22.63
CA SER A 425 -2.49 16.49 23.53
C SER A 425 -1.69 16.78 24.79
N ASP A 426 -0.79 15.87 25.17
CA ASP A 426 0.17 16.00 26.28
C ASP A 426 1.59 16.36 25.82
N GLY A 427 1.79 16.61 24.53
CA GLY A 427 3.07 16.95 23.94
C GLY A 427 3.33 18.44 23.85
N GLU A 428 4.57 18.87 24.11
CA GLU A 428 5.00 20.28 24.07
C GLU A 428 5.31 20.76 22.66
N ALA A 429 5.81 19.87 21.78
CA ALA A 429 6.29 20.23 20.45
C ALA A 429 5.69 19.35 19.35
N PHE A 430 5.61 19.90 18.13
CA PHE A 430 5.30 19.12 16.95
C PHE A 430 6.49 18.25 16.55
N LEU A 431 6.22 16.98 16.27
CA LEU A 431 7.18 16.00 15.75
C LEU A 431 6.86 15.68 14.30
N LEU A 432 7.87 15.32 13.52
CA LEU A 432 7.65 14.83 12.16
C LEU A 432 7.42 13.32 12.16
N ALA A 433 6.53 12.88 11.30
CA ALA A 433 6.26 11.47 11.05
C ALA A 433 5.96 11.17 9.58
N GLU A 434 6.13 9.92 9.21
CA GLU A 434 5.70 9.36 7.92
C GLU A 434 4.44 8.52 8.13
N ILE A 435 3.46 8.67 7.25
CA ILE A 435 2.28 7.78 7.22
C ILE A 435 2.75 6.41 6.67
N SER A 436 2.91 5.45 7.56
CA SER A 436 3.46 4.13 7.24
C SER A 436 2.44 3.14 6.67
N TRP A 437 1.16 3.36 6.89
CA TRP A 437 0.04 2.64 6.28
C TRP A 437 -1.25 3.44 6.43
N LEU A 438 -2.20 3.19 5.53
CA LEU A 438 -3.52 3.81 5.51
C LEU A 438 -4.60 2.77 5.25
N MET A 439 -5.76 2.92 5.90
CA MET A 439 -6.94 2.11 5.64
C MET A 439 -8.21 2.94 5.84
N TYR A 440 -9.06 2.95 4.82
CA TYR A 440 -10.36 3.60 4.87
C TYR A 440 -11.46 2.56 5.12
N ARG A 441 -12.25 2.77 6.15
CA ARG A 441 -13.30 1.87 6.57
C ARG A 441 -14.63 2.16 5.88
N ARG A 442 -15.53 1.19 5.91
CA ARG A 442 -16.89 1.33 5.37
C ARG A 442 -17.75 2.34 6.11
N ASP A 443 -17.46 2.55 7.39
CA ASP A 443 -18.14 3.54 8.24
C ASP A 443 -17.65 4.98 8.04
N GLY A 444 -16.79 5.22 7.04
CA GLY A 444 -16.25 6.53 6.72
C GLY A 444 -15.02 6.93 7.54
N ARG A 445 -14.56 6.12 8.49
CA ARG A 445 -13.37 6.40 9.29
C ARG A 445 -12.10 6.11 8.50
N LEU A 446 -11.12 6.99 8.67
CA LEU A 446 -9.78 6.81 8.12
C LEU A 446 -8.80 6.43 9.23
N PHE A 447 -8.14 5.28 9.10
CA PHE A 447 -7.10 4.81 9.99
C PHE A 447 -5.73 5.01 9.37
N ALA A 448 -4.76 5.42 10.18
CA ALA A 448 -3.37 5.57 9.78
C ALA A 448 -2.41 5.03 10.84
N GLY A 449 -1.29 4.49 10.38
CA GLY A 449 -0.13 4.25 11.21
C GLY A 449 0.93 5.31 10.93
N LEU A 450 1.40 5.96 11.99
CA LEU A 450 2.46 6.96 11.92
C LEU A 450 3.77 6.38 12.42
N SER A 451 4.84 6.61 11.68
CA SER A 451 6.21 6.30 12.10
C SER A 451 6.94 7.59 12.40
N LEU A 452 7.30 7.79 13.67
CA LEU A 452 8.00 9.01 14.12
C LEU A 452 9.40 9.09 13.53
N MET A 453 9.80 10.29 13.15
CA MET A 453 11.18 10.62 12.83
C MET A 453 11.89 11.09 14.12
N PRO A 454 13.06 10.52 14.45
CA PRO A 454 13.78 10.91 15.66
C PRO A 454 14.22 12.36 15.63
N GLY A 455 14.06 13.07 16.74
CA GLY A 455 14.47 14.46 16.96
C GLY A 455 13.33 15.46 16.84
N VAL A 456 13.41 16.55 17.57
CA VAL A 456 12.50 17.69 17.45
C VAL A 456 12.88 18.47 16.19
N PRO A 457 11.96 18.66 15.23
CA PRO A 457 12.29 19.31 13.98
C PRO A 457 12.58 20.80 14.16
N GLN A 458 13.56 21.30 13.42
CA GLN A 458 13.87 22.71 13.29
C GLN A 458 13.60 23.13 11.86
N LEU A 459 12.77 24.16 11.66
CA LEU A 459 12.52 24.69 10.31
C LEU A 459 13.81 25.37 9.81
N VAL A 460 14.22 25.01 8.60
CA VAL A 460 15.34 25.59 7.88
C VAL A 460 14.94 25.94 6.46
N ALA A 461 15.62 26.89 5.85
CA ALA A 461 15.50 27.20 4.44
C ALA A 461 16.63 26.52 3.68
N ALA A 462 16.31 25.77 2.64
CA ALA A 462 17.30 25.09 1.81
C ALA A 462 17.16 25.51 0.34
N ARG A 463 18.28 25.63 -0.37
CA ARG A 463 18.28 25.79 -1.84
C ARG A 463 19.38 24.98 -2.49
N LEU A 464 19.17 24.64 -3.75
CA LEU A 464 20.17 23.95 -4.54
C LEU A 464 21.31 24.91 -4.88
N GLN A 465 22.53 24.47 -4.64
CA GLN A 465 23.69 25.19 -5.12
C GLN A 465 23.97 24.76 -6.56
N ASN A 466 23.74 25.68 -7.53
CA ASN A 466 23.97 25.40 -8.93
C ASN A 466 25.33 25.99 -9.36
N PRO A 467 26.40 25.17 -9.51
CA PRO A 467 27.73 25.66 -9.86
C PRO A 467 27.83 26.21 -11.29
N LYS A 468 26.80 26.00 -12.13
CA LYS A 468 26.78 26.44 -13.54
C LYS A 468 26.00 27.72 -13.81
N ALA A 469 25.34 28.30 -12.81
CA ALA A 469 24.58 29.53 -12.98
C ALA A 469 25.48 30.76 -12.98
N GLY A 470 26.17 31.01 -14.08
CA GLY A 470 26.79 32.32 -14.40
C GLY A 470 25.77 33.42 -14.69
N SER A 471 24.48 33.19 -14.54
CA SER A 471 23.39 34.17 -14.75
C SER A 471 22.62 34.39 -13.46
N GLY A 472 22.51 35.62 -13.02
CA GLY A 472 22.03 36.15 -11.75
C GLY A 472 20.63 35.78 -11.23
N LEU A 473 20.05 34.63 -11.62
CA LEU A 473 18.82 34.10 -11.05
C LEU A 473 19.18 33.01 -10.03
N ARG A 474 19.29 33.39 -8.76
CA ARG A 474 19.38 32.43 -7.66
C ARG A 474 18.00 31.82 -7.44
N GLU A 475 17.93 30.49 -7.33
CA GLU A 475 16.70 29.79 -6.94
C GLU A 475 16.25 30.24 -5.55
N ASN A 476 14.93 30.34 -5.35
CA ASN A 476 14.34 30.65 -4.04
C ASN A 476 14.60 29.52 -3.07
N TYR A 477 14.76 29.87 -1.80
CA TYR A 477 14.81 28.87 -0.73
C TYR A 477 13.48 28.13 -0.63
N GLN A 478 13.56 26.84 -0.35
CA GLN A 478 12.43 25.99 -0.04
C GLN A 478 12.42 25.63 1.43
N GLN A 479 11.24 25.37 1.96
CA GLN A 479 11.05 24.88 3.32
C GLN A 479 11.68 23.49 3.46
N ALA A 480 12.46 23.31 4.51
CA ALA A 480 13.07 22.05 4.88
C ALA A 480 13.15 21.96 6.42
N PHE A 481 13.42 20.76 6.93
CA PHE A 481 13.54 20.57 8.37
C PHE A 481 14.87 19.89 8.69
N MET A 482 15.54 20.39 9.70
CA MET A 482 16.69 19.71 10.31
C MET A 482 16.19 18.90 11.51
N LEU A 483 16.50 17.62 11.52
CA LEU A 483 16.30 16.74 12.66
C LEU A 483 17.67 16.54 13.34
N PRO A 484 17.84 16.98 14.59
CA PRO A 484 19.10 16.79 15.31
C PRO A 484 19.35 15.31 15.61
N ALA A 485 20.60 14.98 15.89
CA ALA A 485 20.97 13.63 16.32
C ALA A 485 20.31 13.29 17.66
N VAL A 486 19.85 12.03 17.78
CA VAL A 486 19.30 11.49 19.02
C VAL A 486 20.11 10.25 19.42
N PRO A 487 21.18 10.41 20.24
CA PRO A 487 22.10 9.32 20.60
C PRO A 487 21.41 8.11 21.24
N ALA A 488 20.38 8.34 22.06
CA ALA A 488 19.61 7.27 22.70
C ALA A 488 18.92 6.32 21.70
N LEU A 489 18.60 6.83 20.50
CA LEU A 489 18.00 6.06 19.40
C LEU A 489 19.02 5.66 18.33
N LYS A 490 20.30 5.99 18.52
CA LYS A 490 21.37 5.83 17.52
C LYS A 490 21.01 6.50 16.20
N ALA A 491 20.29 7.63 16.26
CA ALA A 491 19.88 8.40 15.11
C ALA A 491 20.84 9.56 14.88
N GLU A 492 21.39 9.64 13.68
CA GLU A 492 22.23 10.76 13.23
C GLU A 492 21.36 11.95 12.82
N SER A 493 21.98 13.13 12.75
CA SER A 493 21.33 14.32 12.22
C SER A 493 20.93 14.12 10.76
N THR A 494 19.72 14.54 10.40
CA THR A 494 19.19 14.39 9.04
C THR A 494 18.46 15.64 8.58
N LEU A 495 18.42 15.87 7.26
CA LEU A 495 17.56 16.86 6.64
C LEU A 495 16.33 16.20 6.03
N VAL A 496 15.17 16.82 6.20
CA VAL A 496 13.92 16.48 5.49
C VAL A 496 13.69 17.58 4.46
N LEU A 497 13.85 17.21 3.20
CA LEU A 497 13.87 18.07 2.02
C LEU A 497 12.61 17.84 1.17
N PRO A 498 12.24 18.73 0.24
CA PRO A 498 11.23 18.45 -0.76
C PRO A 498 11.53 17.16 -1.55
N ALA A 499 10.47 16.49 -2.01
CA ALA A 499 10.61 15.25 -2.77
C ALA A 499 11.48 15.44 -4.03
N GLY A 500 12.32 14.45 -4.34
CA GLY A 500 13.19 14.43 -5.51
C GLY A 500 14.47 15.25 -5.38
N TRP A 501 14.73 15.86 -4.23
CA TRP A 501 15.94 16.66 -4.04
C TRP A 501 17.20 15.82 -3.77
N TYR A 502 17.05 14.60 -3.30
CA TYR A 502 18.20 13.74 -3.07
C TYR A 502 18.89 13.31 -4.37
N GLN A 503 20.15 13.63 -4.45
CA GLN A 503 21.16 13.05 -5.33
C GLN A 503 22.44 12.92 -4.52
N ALA A 504 23.16 11.80 -4.64
CA ALA A 504 24.41 11.61 -3.93
C ALA A 504 25.41 12.74 -4.27
N ASP A 505 26.14 13.20 -3.27
CA ASP A 505 27.13 14.27 -3.35
C ASP A 505 26.59 15.66 -3.75
N ARG A 506 25.28 15.82 -3.88
CA ARG A 506 24.68 17.14 -4.14
C ARG A 506 24.92 18.07 -2.95
N VAL A 507 25.29 19.32 -3.23
CA VAL A 507 25.50 20.36 -2.24
C VAL A 507 24.30 21.30 -2.20
N LEU A 508 23.84 21.59 -0.98
CA LEU A 508 22.77 22.54 -0.67
C LEU A 508 23.33 23.68 0.20
N GLU A 509 22.81 24.87 0.00
CA GLU A 509 22.89 25.94 0.98
C GLU A 509 21.70 25.81 1.95
N VAL A 510 21.99 25.73 3.25
CA VAL A 510 20.99 25.59 4.31
C VAL A 510 21.10 26.77 5.25
N ARG A 511 19.98 27.43 5.53
CA ARG A 511 19.86 28.54 6.46
C ARG A 511 18.89 28.19 7.58
N GLY A 512 19.38 28.09 8.77
CA GLY A 512 18.67 28.02 10.03
C GLY A 512 19.19 29.13 10.95
N GLU A 513 19.47 28.83 12.21
CA GLU A 513 20.14 29.76 13.13
C GLU A 513 21.52 30.20 12.61
N LYS A 514 22.23 29.27 11.97
CA LYS A 514 23.48 29.51 11.25
C LYS A 514 23.38 28.99 9.84
N ALA A 515 23.95 29.73 8.88
CA ALA A 515 24.08 29.26 7.52
C ALA A 515 25.20 28.22 7.40
N PHE A 516 25.00 27.18 6.61
CA PHE A 516 26.03 26.19 6.30
C PHE A 516 25.77 25.53 4.93
N GLN A 517 26.80 24.92 4.39
CA GLN A 517 26.65 24.07 3.20
C GLN A 517 26.52 22.60 3.62
N ALA A 518 25.58 21.88 3.02
CA ALA A 518 25.32 20.48 3.28
C ALA A 518 25.58 19.64 2.04
N ARG A 519 26.47 18.65 2.12
CA ARG A 519 26.64 17.60 1.11
C ARG A 519 25.73 16.43 1.46
N LEU A 520 24.87 16.03 0.52
CA LEU A 520 23.95 14.92 0.72
C LEU A 520 24.68 13.58 0.54
N ILE A 521 24.64 12.73 1.57
CA ILE A 521 25.38 11.46 1.58
C ILE A 521 24.45 10.29 1.22
N LYS A 522 23.37 10.12 1.94
CA LYS A 522 22.51 8.94 1.81
C LYS A 522 21.04 9.29 1.94
N LEU A 523 20.21 8.67 1.08
CA LEU A 523 18.76 8.68 1.23
C LEU A 523 18.38 7.74 2.38
N VAL A 524 17.86 8.30 3.46
CA VAL A 524 17.40 7.56 4.64
C VAL A 524 16.00 7.02 4.41
N SER A 525 15.06 7.89 3.98
CA SER A 525 13.71 7.50 3.54
C SER A 525 13.19 8.48 2.49
N ARG A 526 12.26 8.01 1.67
CA ARG A 526 11.57 8.81 0.65
C ARG A 526 10.08 8.62 0.78
N GLY A 527 9.35 9.71 0.92
CA GLY A 527 7.90 9.73 0.89
C GLY A 527 7.33 10.29 -0.42
N THR A 528 6.04 10.58 -0.42
CA THR A 528 5.36 11.19 -1.58
C THR A 528 5.70 12.67 -1.75
N ASN A 529 5.98 13.38 -0.64
CA ASN A 529 6.24 14.81 -0.60
C ASN A 529 7.57 15.20 0.06
N PHE A 530 8.44 14.24 0.41
CA PHE A 530 9.72 14.50 1.05
C PHE A 530 10.80 13.48 0.71
N ASP A 531 12.08 13.94 0.83
CA ASP A 531 13.27 13.10 0.92
C ASP A 531 13.94 13.35 2.29
N ARG A 532 14.11 12.31 3.12
CA ARG A 532 14.92 12.37 4.33
C ARG A 532 16.33 11.86 4.04
N VAL A 533 17.34 12.67 4.33
CA VAL A 533 18.72 12.42 3.92
C VAL A 533 19.70 12.59 5.08
N SER A 534 20.77 11.81 5.10
CA SER A 534 21.96 12.12 5.88
C SER A 534 22.85 13.08 5.09
N PHE A 535 23.59 13.92 5.80
CA PHE A 535 24.41 14.95 5.21
C PHE A 535 25.69 15.18 6.01
N GLU A 536 26.70 15.73 5.36
CA GLU A 536 27.90 16.28 5.98
C GLU A 536 27.89 17.80 5.84
N ARG A 537 28.30 18.50 6.87
CA ARG A 537 28.56 19.96 6.79
C ARG A 537 29.89 20.17 6.07
N ILE A 538 29.89 21.02 5.07
CA ILE A 538 31.11 21.49 4.42
C ILE A 538 31.53 22.72 5.22
N GLU A 539 32.67 22.63 5.87
CA GLU A 539 33.34 23.78 6.49
C GLU A 539 33.92 24.65 5.37
N GLU A 540 33.67 25.95 5.41
CA GLU A 540 34.25 26.92 4.46
C GLU A 540 35.76 27.11 4.72
#